data_8b15a653ecd3479d239d8eadb71c44b6
#
_entry.id   8b15a653ecd3479d239d8eadb71c44b6
#
_cell.length_a   1.000
_cell.length_b   1.000
_cell.length_c   1.000
_cell.angle_alpha   90.00
_cell.angle_beta   90.00
_cell.angle_gamma   90.00
#
_symmetry.space_group_name_H-M   'P 1'
#
loop_
_entity.id
_entity.type
_entity.pdbx_description
1 polymer ?
#
loop_
_entity_poly.entity_id
_entity_poly.type
_entity_poly.pdbx_seq_one_letter_code
_entity_poly.pdbx_strand_id
1 'polypeptide(L)'
;VAYFKDPQAKRGIAGDAEWTPAYGMRQKDVNGNIYEGTVLEHLLLQNLCAFYEAGEHGMMRLRGADWNDALDMAAEKGESVAFTCAYIGNLRDLADTLEKYEAASGKKEITLAKEMEILIRQDRTSYDSAEKRNVVLNNYVSQCVHNISGEQISVDISTLVQNLRERADWYTGLIRTQEWVTDENGNGWFNGYYGNHGRPVEGKRDNHVRMMLTGQVFSVMGNVADDAQTAAIIKSADLYLYKKEVGGYRLNTDFKEEKFDLGRMFGFAYGEKENGAVFSHMTVMYANALYQRGFVKEGYRALYTLLEQAMNTPVSLMYPGIPEYFDADGKGKYPYLTGAASWYMMTMVTQI
;
A
#
# COMPACT_ATOMS: atom_id res chain seq x y z
N VAL A 1 18.97 7.62 -13.57
CA VAL A 1 19.04 6.77 -12.36
C VAL A 1 19.23 5.32 -12.82
N ALA A 2 20.21 4.61 -12.24
CA ALA A 2 20.50 3.22 -12.56
C ALA A 2 19.55 2.28 -11.81
N TYR A 3 19.13 1.18 -12.47
CA TYR A 3 18.37 0.10 -11.83
C TYR A 3 19.29 -0.88 -11.12
N PHE A 4 18.87 -1.34 -9.94
CA PHE A 4 19.54 -2.41 -9.22
C PHE A 4 18.90 -3.75 -9.59
N LYS A 5 19.75 -4.75 -9.83
CA LYS A 5 19.38 -6.09 -10.23
C LYS A 5 19.44 -7.05 -9.04
N ASP A 6 18.45 -7.90 -8.91
CA ASP A 6 18.50 -9.06 -8.03
C ASP A 6 18.83 -10.31 -8.87
N PRO A 7 20.06 -10.82 -8.81
CA PRO A 7 20.47 -11.94 -9.65
C PRO A 7 19.92 -13.28 -9.18
N GLN A 8 19.31 -13.35 -8.00
CA GLN A 8 18.80 -14.59 -7.43
C GLN A 8 17.32 -14.79 -7.77
N ALA A 9 16.94 -16.05 -7.99
CA ALA A 9 15.53 -16.41 -8.10
C ALA A 9 14.82 -16.13 -6.78
N LYS A 10 13.83 -15.24 -6.80
CA LYS A 10 12.99 -14.93 -5.66
C LYS A 10 11.53 -15.09 -6.06
N ARG A 11 10.75 -15.71 -5.17
CA ARG A 11 9.29 -15.71 -5.27
C ARG A 11 8.75 -16.28 -6.58
N GLY A 12 9.44 -17.29 -7.15
CA GLY A 12 9.03 -17.95 -8.40
C GLY A 12 9.40 -17.22 -9.69
N ILE A 13 10.13 -16.11 -9.61
CA ILE A 13 10.70 -15.42 -10.77
C ILE A 13 12.07 -16.03 -11.03
N ALA A 14 12.37 -16.34 -12.32
CA ALA A 14 13.66 -16.91 -12.71
C ALA A 14 14.82 -15.98 -12.34
N GLY A 15 15.85 -16.53 -11.72
CA GLY A 15 17.09 -15.81 -11.46
C GLY A 15 17.93 -15.64 -12.73
N ASP A 16 18.96 -14.82 -12.62
CA ASP A 16 19.94 -14.62 -13.70
C ASP A 16 21.06 -15.67 -13.60
N ALA A 17 21.02 -16.71 -14.44
CA ALA A 17 22.00 -17.77 -14.46
C ALA A 17 23.37 -17.33 -15.01
N GLU A 18 23.44 -16.20 -15.72
CA GLU A 18 24.67 -15.64 -16.29
C GLU A 18 25.36 -14.65 -15.33
N TRP A 19 24.68 -14.28 -14.24
CA TRP A 19 25.25 -13.32 -13.31
C TRP A 19 26.47 -13.88 -12.56
N THR A 20 27.48 -13.05 -12.43
CA THR A 20 28.66 -13.29 -11.57
C THR A 20 28.95 -12.03 -10.76
N PRO A 21 29.73 -12.10 -9.66
CA PRO A 21 30.13 -10.93 -8.91
C PRO A 21 30.83 -9.86 -9.77
N ALA A 22 31.55 -10.23 -10.82
CA ALA A 22 32.20 -9.31 -11.74
C ALA A 22 31.19 -8.51 -12.61
N TYR A 23 29.98 -9.04 -12.83
CA TYR A 23 28.92 -8.32 -13.51
C TYR A 23 28.44 -7.11 -12.72
N GLY A 24 28.42 -7.19 -11.39
CA GLY A 24 27.90 -6.16 -10.50
C GLY A 24 26.38 -6.20 -10.35
N MET A 25 25.85 -5.26 -9.53
CA MET A 25 24.43 -5.23 -9.14
C MET A 25 23.59 -4.23 -9.95
N ARG A 26 24.17 -3.56 -10.94
CA ARG A 26 23.43 -2.60 -11.78
C ARG A 26 23.00 -3.25 -13.07
N GLN A 27 21.75 -2.98 -13.49
CA GLN A 27 21.24 -3.45 -14.77
C GLN A 27 22.06 -2.88 -15.92
N LYS A 28 22.43 -3.72 -16.86
CA LYS A 28 23.20 -3.34 -18.06
C LYS A 28 22.38 -3.61 -19.33
N ASP A 29 22.76 -2.90 -20.39
CA ASP A 29 22.28 -3.17 -21.73
C ASP A 29 23.11 -4.30 -22.40
N VAL A 30 22.69 -4.70 -23.59
CA VAL A 30 23.39 -5.75 -24.39
C VAL A 30 24.83 -5.36 -24.78
N ASN A 31 25.20 -4.10 -24.68
CA ASN A 31 26.56 -3.60 -24.94
C ASN A 31 27.42 -3.54 -23.67
N GLY A 32 26.87 -3.94 -22.52
CA GLY A 32 27.55 -3.90 -21.23
C GLY A 32 27.55 -2.54 -20.52
N ASN A 33 26.87 -1.52 -21.06
CA ASN A 33 26.73 -0.23 -20.42
C ASN A 33 25.67 -0.30 -19.31
N ILE A 34 25.87 0.44 -18.23
CA ILE A 34 24.85 0.59 -17.19
C ILE A 34 23.65 1.34 -17.81
N TYR A 35 22.46 0.75 -17.74
CA TYR A 35 21.24 1.41 -18.17
C TYR A 35 20.78 2.42 -17.13
N GLU A 36 20.45 3.63 -17.58
CA GLU A 36 19.91 4.69 -16.74
C GLU A 36 18.57 5.19 -17.28
N GLY A 37 17.52 5.06 -16.47
CA GLY A 37 16.20 5.59 -16.75
C GLY A 37 15.92 6.89 -16.01
N THR A 38 14.78 7.50 -16.30
CA THR A 38 14.28 8.67 -15.57
C THR A 38 13.66 8.26 -14.23
N VAL A 39 13.47 9.22 -13.32
CA VAL A 39 12.71 8.98 -12.08
C VAL A 39 11.27 8.55 -12.40
N LEU A 40 10.65 9.18 -13.40
CA LEU A 40 9.31 8.82 -13.86
C LEU A 40 9.23 7.36 -14.35
N GLU A 41 10.24 6.91 -15.13
CA GLU A 41 10.32 5.52 -15.56
C GLU A 41 10.38 4.54 -14.39
N HIS A 42 11.17 4.85 -13.34
CA HIS A 42 11.22 4.03 -12.13
C HIS A 42 9.87 3.95 -11.41
N LEU A 43 9.18 5.09 -11.27
CA LEU A 43 7.87 5.14 -10.64
C LEU A 43 6.82 4.35 -11.44
N LEU A 44 6.80 4.51 -12.76
CA LEU A 44 5.92 3.74 -13.65
C LEU A 44 6.20 2.24 -13.53
N LEU A 45 7.48 1.84 -13.60
CA LEU A 45 7.87 0.45 -13.51
C LEU A 45 7.44 -0.19 -12.18
N GLN A 46 7.72 0.48 -11.06
CA GLN A 46 7.33 -0.02 -9.73
C GLN A 46 5.80 -0.24 -9.64
N ASN A 47 5.02 0.74 -10.07
CA ASN A 47 3.56 0.69 -9.96
C ASN A 47 2.94 -0.33 -10.94
N LEU A 48 3.46 -0.43 -12.16
CA LEU A 48 2.97 -1.40 -13.13
C LEU A 48 3.35 -2.83 -12.75
N CYS A 49 4.57 -3.08 -12.27
CA CYS A 49 4.94 -4.40 -11.76
C CYS A 49 4.04 -4.83 -10.59
N ALA A 50 3.76 -3.94 -9.65
CA ALA A 50 2.84 -4.21 -8.54
C ALA A 50 1.41 -4.49 -9.02
N PHE A 51 0.93 -3.76 -10.04
CA PHE A 51 -0.37 -4.00 -10.66
C PHE A 51 -0.47 -5.41 -11.27
N TYR A 52 0.60 -5.90 -11.92
CA TYR A 52 0.60 -7.19 -12.56
C TYR A 52 0.93 -8.36 -11.62
N GLU A 53 1.55 -8.14 -10.46
CA GLU A 53 1.87 -9.18 -9.49
C GLU A 53 0.65 -9.51 -8.59
N ALA A 54 -0.30 -10.25 -9.16
CA ALA A 54 -1.56 -10.58 -8.51
C ALA A 54 -1.54 -11.95 -7.83
N GLY A 55 -2.20 -12.06 -6.66
CA GLY A 55 -2.51 -13.31 -6.00
C GLY A 55 -3.80 -13.96 -6.51
N GLU A 56 -4.26 -15.01 -5.84
CA GLU A 56 -5.43 -15.82 -6.25
C GLU A 56 -6.74 -15.01 -6.29
N HIS A 57 -6.89 -14.02 -5.38
CA HIS A 57 -8.07 -13.14 -5.33
C HIS A 57 -7.92 -11.89 -6.21
N GLY A 58 -6.82 -11.81 -6.91
CA GLY A 58 -6.53 -10.69 -7.79
C GLY A 58 -5.97 -9.47 -7.08
N MET A 59 -5.64 -9.53 -5.80
CA MET A 59 -4.99 -8.44 -5.09
C MET A 59 -3.47 -8.54 -5.20
N MET A 60 -2.78 -7.46 -4.91
CA MET A 60 -1.32 -7.43 -4.88
C MET A 60 -0.78 -8.44 -3.85
N ARG A 61 0.24 -9.20 -4.22
CA ARG A 61 0.83 -10.20 -3.33
C ARG A 61 1.56 -9.55 -2.17
N LEU A 62 1.28 -10.03 -0.95
CA LEU A 62 1.88 -9.51 0.29
C LEU A 62 3.38 -9.80 0.39
N ARG A 63 3.81 -10.98 -0.06
CA ARG A 63 5.22 -11.40 -0.06
C ARG A 63 5.82 -11.37 1.36
N GLY A 64 6.75 -10.45 1.61
CA GLY A 64 7.42 -10.35 2.90
C GLY A 64 6.75 -9.42 3.90
N ALA A 65 5.86 -8.57 3.49
CA ALA A 65 4.99 -7.66 4.25
C ALA A 65 4.59 -6.45 3.38
N ASP A 66 3.75 -5.56 3.94
CA ASP A 66 3.45 -4.25 3.37
C ASP A 66 3.88 -3.13 4.33
N TRP A 67 3.05 -2.07 4.55
CA TRP A 67 3.30 -1.05 5.58
C TRP A 67 3.46 -1.67 6.97
N ASN A 68 2.70 -2.72 7.24
CA ASN A 68 2.80 -3.48 8.48
C ASN A 68 3.82 -4.62 8.29
N ASP A 69 5.08 -4.35 8.63
CA ASP A 69 6.19 -5.30 8.46
C ASP A 69 6.08 -6.54 9.35
N ALA A 70 5.14 -6.58 10.28
CA ALA A 70 4.82 -7.75 11.09
C ALA A 70 3.80 -8.70 10.44
N LEU A 71 3.35 -8.43 9.21
CA LEU A 71 2.58 -9.36 8.36
C LEU A 71 3.50 -10.17 7.44
N ASP A 72 4.55 -10.74 7.99
CA ASP A 72 5.71 -11.29 7.29
C ASP A 72 5.67 -12.80 7.05
N MET A 73 4.60 -13.49 7.47
CA MET A 73 4.51 -14.95 7.38
C MET A 73 3.61 -15.46 6.25
N ALA A 74 2.97 -14.56 5.52
CA ALA A 74 2.06 -14.92 4.41
C ALA A 74 2.73 -14.82 3.02
N ALA A 75 4.00 -15.19 2.91
CA ALA A 75 4.80 -14.98 1.71
C ALA A 75 4.33 -15.79 0.49
N GLU A 76 3.68 -16.96 0.69
CA GLU A 76 3.30 -17.87 -0.39
C GLU A 76 2.00 -17.45 -1.08
N LYS A 77 0.92 -17.21 -0.32
CA LYS A 77 -0.42 -16.93 -0.85
C LYS A 77 -1.01 -15.61 -0.34
N GLY A 78 -0.34 -14.96 0.62
CA GLY A 78 -0.83 -13.72 1.19
C GLY A 78 -1.01 -12.62 0.16
N GLU A 79 -2.10 -11.85 0.32
CA GLU A 79 -2.41 -10.70 -0.53
C GLU A 79 -2.72 -9.48 0.35
N SER A 80 -2.30 -8.30 -0.13
CA SER A 80 -2.60 -7.02 0.50
C SER A 80 -3.62 -6.24 -0.32
N VAL A 81 -4.87 -6.23 0.12
CA VAL A 81 -5.89 -5.31 -0.39
C VAL A 81 -5.51 -3.87 -0.02
N ALA A 82 -4.94 -3.68 1.18
CA ALA A 82 -4.46 -2.39 1.64
C ALA A 82 -3.48 -1.75 0.66
N PHE A 83 -2.38 -2.44 0.30
CA PHE A 83 -1.42 -1.90 -0.66
C PHE A 83 -1.96 -1.88 -2.09
N THR A 84 -2.87 -2.77 -2.46
CA THR A 84 -3.58 -2.66 -3.73
C THR A 84 -4.31 -1.31 -3.81
N CYS A 85 -4.99 -0.87 -2.76
CA CYS A 85 -5.62 0.45 -2.69
C CYS A 85 -4.60 1.59 -2.80
N ALA A 86 -3.46 1.50 -2.12
CA ALA A 86 -2.40 2.50 -2.22
C ALA A 86 -1.86 2.63 -3.66
N TYR A 87 -1.59 1.50 -4.31
CA TYR A 87 -1.08 1.51 -5.69
C TYR A 87 -2.12 1.98 -6.72
N ILE A 88 -3.41 1.78 -6.48
CA ILE A 88 -4.49 2.41 -7.26
C ILE A 88 -4.40 3.94 -7.17
N GLY A 89 -4.21 4.48 -5.96
CA GLY A 89 -3.95 5.90 -5.76
C GLY A 89 -2.74 6.37 -6.54
N ASN A 90 -1.62 5.66 -6.44
CA ASN A 90 -0.40 5.97 -7.16
C ASN A 90 -0.57 5.99 -8.68
N LEU A 91 -1.37 5.08 -9.26
CA LEU A 91 -1.65 5.10 -10.71
C LEU A 91 -2.39 6.39 -11.12
N ARG A 92 -3.31 6.89 -10.29
CA ARG A 92 -4.01 8.16 -10.51
C ARG A 92 -3.06 9.35 -10.37
N ASP A 93 -2.23 9.36 -9.34
CA ASP A 93 -1.25 10.42 -9.09
C ASP A 93 -0.19 10.49 -10.21
N LEU A 94 0.21 9.35 -10.75
CA LEU A 94 1.11 9.30 -11.92
C LEU A 94 0.43 9.86 -13.17
N ALA A 95 -0.85 9.53 -13.40
CA ALA A 95 -1.62 10.09 -14.51
C ALA A 95 -1.73 11.62 -14.38
N ASP A 96 -2.09 12.13 -13.20
CA ASP A 96 -2.19 13.57 -12.93
C ASP A 96 -0.83 14.29 -13.05
N THR A 97 0.24 13.62 -12.64
CA THR A 97 1.61 14.14 -12.77
C THR A 97 2.03 14.24 -14.23
N LEU A 98 1.69 13.26 -15.05
CA LEU A 98 1.94 13.27 -16.49
C LEU A 98 1.18 14.38 -17.19
N GLU A 99 -0.09 14.62 -16.87
CA GLU A 99 -0.86 15.74 -17.42
C GLU A 99 -0.25 17.10 -17.04
N LYS A 100 0.14 17.27 -15.77
CA LYS A 100 0.82 18.49 -15.32
C LYS A 100 2.16 18.68 -16.04
N TYR A 101 2.92 17.60 -16.25
CA TYR A 101 4.17 17.65 -17.01
C TYR A 101 3.94 18.04 -18.46
N GLU A 102 2.95 17.46 -19.14
CA GLU A 102 2.57 17.81 -20.51
C GLU A 102 2.19 19.30 -20.60
N ALA A 103 1.32 19.77 -19.70
CA ALA A 103 0.88 21.16 -19.68
C ALA A 103 2.03 22.15 -19.43
N ALA A 104 2.96 21.83 -18.54
CA ALA A 104 4.07 22.69 -18.19
C ALA A 104 5.21 22.69 -19.21
N SER A 105 5.50 21.54 -19.84
CA SER A 105 6.63 21.37 -20.76
C SER A 105 6.27 21.54 -22.23
N GLY A 106 4.99 21.40 -22.60
CA GLY A 106 4.51 21.32 -23.98
C GLY A 106 4.87 20.00 -24.70
N LYS A 107 5.55 19.07 -24.03
CA LYS A 107 5.92 17.78 -24.60
C LYS A 107 4.72 16.85 -24.63
N LYS A 108 4.53 16.15 -25.76
CA LYS A 108 3.44 15.19 -25.94
C LYS A 108 3.86 13.74 -25.68
N GLU A 109 5.14 13.50 -25.59
CA GLU A 109 5.73 12.18 -25.48
C GLU A 109 6.77 12.13 -24.39
N ILE A 110 6.96 10.94 -23.79
CA ILE A 110 8.06 10.58 -22.90
C ILE A 110 8.82 9.41 -23.46
N THR A 111 10.08 9.29 -23.07
CA THR A 111 10.94 8.19 -23.48
C THR A 111 11.10 7.20 -22.32
N LEU A 112 10.90 5.91 -22.62
CA LEU A 112 11.00 4.80 -21.66
C LEU A 112 11.81 3.64 -22.24
N ALA A 113 12.31 2.76 -21.38
CA ALA A 113 12.92 1.50 -21.80
C ALA A 113 11.95 0.70 -22.70
N LYS A 114 12.46 0.13 -23.76
CA LYS A 114 11.66 -0.65 -24.74
C LYS A 114 10.88 -1.79 -24.07
N GLU A 115 11.48 -2.46 -23.11
CA GLU A 115 10.86 -3.58 -22.40
C GLU A 115 9.59 -3.17 -21.65
N MET A 116 9.45 -1.89 -21.23
CA MET A 116 8.24 -1.38 -20.60
C MET A 116 7.02 -1.38 -21.51
N GLU A 117 7.19 -1.47 -22.83
CA GLU A 117 6.09 -1.63 -23.77
C GLU A 117 5.17 -2.79 -23.39
N ILE A 118 5.76 -3.89 -22.88
CA ILE A 118 5.03 -5.09 -22.44
C ILE A 118 4.05 -4.76 -21.30
N LEU A 119 4.42 -3.86 -20.40
CA LEU A 119 3.56 -3.47 -19.25
C LEU A 119 2.54 -2.40 -19.62
N ILE A 120 2.85 -1.54 -20.57
CA ILE A 120 2.03 -0.37 -20.91
C ILE A 120 0.98 -0.70 -21.97
N ARG A 121 1.35 -1.36 -23.07
CA ARG A 121 0.47 -1.61 -24.21
C ARG A 121 -0.41 -2.84 -24.02
N GLN A 122 -1.12 -2.91 -22.88
CA GLN A 122 -2.04 -3.99 -22.57
C GLN A 122 -3.47 -3.47 -22.57
N ASP A 123 -4.36 -4.14 -23.26
CA ASP A 123 -5.79 -3.91 -23.18
C ASP A 123 -6.40 -4.60 -21.96
N ARG A 124 -7.68 -4.31 -21.69
CA ARG A 124 -8.41 -4.84 -20.56
C ARG A 124 -8.44 -6.36 -20.50
N THR A 125 -8.47 -7.02 -21.64
CA THR A 125 -8.55 -8.50 -21.72
C THR A 125 -7.29 -9.18 -21.24
N SER A 126 -6.16 -8.44 -21.21
CA SER A 126 -4.85 -8.92 -20.78
C SER A 126 -4.64 -8.84 -19.24
N TYR A 127 -5.54 -8.17 -18.52
CA TYR A 127 -5.40 -8.01 -17.06
C TYR A 127 -6.70 -8.24 -16.26
N ASP A 128 -7.72 -8.82 -16.90
CA ASP A 128 -9.02 -9.10 -16.26
C ASP A 128 -9.00 -10.32 -15.30
N SER A 129 -7.89 -11.05 -15.24
CA SER A 129 -7.65 -12.11 -14.24
C SER A 129 -6.23 -12.08 -13.69
N ALA A 130 -6.04 -12.70 -12.51
CA ALA A 130 -4.73 -12.81 -11.88
C ALA A 130 -3.72 -13.56 -12.75
N GLU A 131 -4.16 -14.66 -13.39
CA GLU A 131 -3.30 -15.47 -14.27
C GLU A 131 -2.80 -14.66 -15.44
N LYS A 132 -3.67 -13.92 -16.13
CA LYS A 132 -3.28 -13.08 -17.27
C LYS A 132 -2.32 -11.98 -16.85
N ARG A 133 -2.56 -11.32 -15.72
CA ARG A 133 -1.62 -10.33 -15.17
C ARG A 133 -0.24 -10.94 -14.92
N ASN A 134 -0.19 -12.09 -14.25
CA ASN A 134 1.07 -12.77 -14.00
C ASN A 134 1.79 -13.20 -15.30
N VAL A 135 1.07 -13.55 -16.38
CA VAL A 135 1.65 -13.81 -17.69
C VAL A 135 2.32 -12.55 -18.25
N VAL A 136 1.67 -11.39 -18.18
CA VAL A 136 2.28 -10.12 -18.64
C VAL A 136 3.55 -9.81 -17.84
N LEU A 137 3.49 -9.92 -16.49
CA LEU A 137 4.65 -9.68 -15.64
C LEU A 137 5.82 -10.63 -15.95
N ASN A 138 5.53 -11.92 -16.08
CA ASN A 138 6.56 -12.93 -16.39
C ASN A 138 7.19 -12.67 -17.76
N ASN A 139 6.41 -12.25 -18.76
CA ASN A 139 6.93 -11.87 -20.06
C ASN A 139 7.88 -10.66 -19.95
N TYR A 140 7.49 -9.62 -19.21
CA TYR A 140 8.37 -8.48 -18.94
C TYR A 140 9.67 -8.90 -18.24
N VAL A 141 9.56 -9.67 -17.15
CA VAL A 141 10.72 -10.11 -16.36
C VAL A 141 11.68 -10.94 -17.22
N SER A 142 11.16 -11.82 -18.09
CA SER A 142 11.99 -12.66 -18.97
C SER A 142 12.85 -11.85 -19.94
N GLN A 143 12.40 -10.64 -20.32
CA GLN A 143 13.18 -9.73 -21.16
C GLN A 143 14.28 -8.99 -20.39
N CYS A 144 14.21 -8.97 -19.05
CA CYS A 144 15.11 -8.20 -18.18
C CYS A 144 16.04 -9.09 -17.33
N VAL A 145 16.06 -10.41 -17.54
CA VAL A 145 16.76 -11.36 -16.64
C VAL A 145 18.27 -11.09 -16.57
N HIS A 146 18.95 -10.94 -17.68
CA HIS A 146 20.40 -10.66 -17.69
C HIS A 146 20.69 -9.23 -18.14
N ASN A 147 20.54 -8.93 -19.41
CA ASN A 147 20.69 -7.61 -19.98
C ASN A 147 19.36 -7.16 -20.61
N ILE A 148 19.09 -5.86 -20.54
CA ILE A 148 18.02 -5.25 -21.36
C ILE A 148 18.59 -4.84 -22.72
N SER A 149 17.71 -4.54 -23.69
CA SER A 149 18.15 -4.14 -25.03
C SER A 149 18.98 -2.84 -25.03
N GLY A 150 18.70 -1.93 -24.09
CA GLY A 150 19.22 -0.56 -24.08
C GLY A 150 18.48 0.36 -25.06
N GLU A 151 17.51 -0.20 -25.82
CA GLU A 151 16.66 0.59 -26.70
C GLU A 151 15.58 1.34 -25.90
N GLN A 152 15.13 2.45 -26.46
CA GLN A 152 14.08 3.28 -25.89
C GLN A 152 12.92 3.44 -26.85
N ILE A 153 11.72 3.56 -26.31
CA ILE A 153 10.49 3.88 -27.06
C ILE A 153 9.97 5.25 -26.69
N SER A 154 9.32 5.90 -27.65
CA SER A 154 8.50 7.08 -27.39
C SER A 154 7.07 6.65 -27.05
N VAL A 155 6.51 7.21 -25.99
CA VAL A 155 5.16 6.91 -25.49
C VAL A 155 4.37 8.22 -25.43
N ASP A 156 3.22 8.25 -26.09
CA ASP A 156 2.28 9.38 -26.03
C ASP A 156 1.72 9.51 -24.60
N ILE A 157 1.80 10.72 -24.04
CA ILE A 157 1.41 11.01 -22.67
C ILE A 157 -0.09 10.81 -22.47
N SER A 158 -0.92 11.28 -23.39
CA SER A 158 -2.38 11.20 -23.27
C SER A 158 -2.86 9.74 -23.25
N THR A 159 -2.26 8.90 -24.10
CA THR A 159 -2.53 7.46 -24.14
C THR A 159 -2.09 6.77 -22.85
N LEU A 160 -0.93 7.12 -22.31
CA LEU A 160 -0.44 6.56 -21.06
C LEU A 160 -1.33 6.97 -19.88
N VAL A 161 -1.72 8.24 -19.79
CA VAL A 161 -2.66 8.76 -18.77
C VAL A 161 -3.97 7.97 -18.78
N GLN A 162 -4.57 7.81 -19.97
CA GLN A 162 -5.79 7.03 -20.12
C GLN A 162 -5.59 5.58 -19.61
N ASN A 163 -4.52 4.93 -20.01
CA ASN A 163 -4.20 3.56 -19.61
C ASN A 163 -4.03 3.41 -18.09
N LEU A 164 -3.38 4.36 -17.42
CA LEU A 164 -3.20 4.33 -15.96
C LEU A 164 -4.56 4.51 -15.24
N ARG A 165 -5.40 5.44 -15.70
CA ARG A 165 -6.73 5.67 -15.13
C ARG A 165 -7.67 4.49 -15.34
N GLU A 166 -7.69 3.89 -16.52
CA GLU A 166 -8.50 2.69 -16.81
C GLU A 166 -8.13 1.51 -15.89
N ARG A 167 -6.84 1.29 -15.62
CA ARG A 167 -6.40 0.28 -14.66
C ARG A 167 -6.84 0.60 -13.24
N ALA A 168 -6.69 1.85 -12.82
CA ALA A 168 -7.09 2.30 -11.49
C ALA A 168 -8.61 2.15 -11.27
N ASP A 169 -9.41 2.51 -12.27
CA ASP A 169 -10.87 2.44 -12.19
C ASP A 169 -11.39 1.00 -12.22
N TRP A 170 -10.79 0.16 -13.08
CA TRP A 170 -11.12 -1.27 -13.10
C TRP A 170 -10.83 -1.92 -11.74
N TYR A 171 -9.65 -1.65 -11.17
CA TYR A 171 -9.25 -2.25 -9.91
C TYR A 171 -10.08 -1.72 -8.73
N THR A 172 -10.44 -0.44 -8.76
CA THR A 172 -11.37 0.16 -7.79
C THR A 172 -12.72 -0.56 -7.80
N GLY A 173 -13.27 -0.82 -8.99
CA GLY A 173 -14.52 -1.56 -9.14
C GLY A 173 -14.44 -2.99 -8.59
N LEU A 174 -13.32 -3.67 -8.84
CA LEU A 174 -13.06 -5.01 -8.31
C LEU A 174 -13.06 -5.02 -6.78
N ILE A 175 -12.29 -4.13 -6.14
CA ILE A 175 -12.17 -4.06 -4.67
C ILE A 175 -13.51 -3.70 -4.04
N ARG A 176 -14.22 -2.70 -4.57
CA ARG A 176 -15.54 -2.31 -4.04
C ARG A 176 -16.55 -3.45 -4.06
N THR A 177 -16.44 -4.34 -5.04
CA THR A 177 -17.37 -5.46 -5.20
C THR A 177 -16.98 -6.67 -4.34
N GLN A 178 -15.70 -6.97 -4.24
CA GLN A 178 -15.21 -8.20 -3.64
C GLN A 178 -14.82 -8.06 -2.16
N GLU A 179 -14.29 -6.90 -1.78
CA GLU A 179 -13.64 -6.74 -0.47
C GLU A 179 -14.49 -5.99 0.56
N TRP A 180 -15.67 -5.50 0.17
CA TRP A 180 -16.56 -4.83 1.11
C TRP A 180 -17.26 -5.84 2.01
N VAL A 181 -17.06 -5.70 3.32
CA VAL A 181 -17.71 -6.55 4.34
C VAL A 181 -18.63 -5.72 5.23
N THR A 182 -19.67 -6.35 5.76
CA THR A 182 -20.62 -5.73 6.69
C THR A 182 -20.92 -6.66 7.84
N ASP A 183 -21.21 -6.08 9.01
CA ASP A 183 -21.76 -6.83 10.13
C ASP A 183 -23.31 -6.86 10.08
N GLU A 184 -23.93 -7.56 11.04
CA GLU A 184 -25.38 -7.66 11.14
C GLU A 184 -26.09 -6.33 11.44
N ASN A 185 -25.37 -5.32 11.91
CA ASN A 185 -25.90 -3.98 12.21
C ASN A 185 -25.71 -3.01 11.04
N GLY A 186 -25.19 -3.50 9.90
CA GLY A 186 -24.94 -2.71 8.70
C GLY A 186 -23.72 -1.78 8.82
N ASN A 187 -22.81 -2.00 9.78
CA ASN A 187 -21.52 -1.34 9.78
C ASN A 187 -20.61 -1.98 8.73
N GLY A 188 -19.93 -1.16 7.94
CA GLY A 188 -19.16 -1.64 6.79
C GLY A 188 -17.70 -1.20 6.82
N TRP A 189 -16.82 -2.05 6.29
CA TRP A 189 -15.39 -1.79 6.09
C TRP A 189 -14.83 -2.70 5.01
N PHE A 190 -13.61 -2.49 4.55
CA PHE A 190 -12.95 -3.38 3.59
C PHE A 190 -12.16 -4.49 4.31
N ASN A 191 -12.20 -5.70 3.76
CA ASN A 191 -11.15 -6.68 4.04
C ASN A 191 -9.81 -6.14 3.54
N GLY A 192 -8.80 -6.10 4.38
CA GLY A 192 -7.47 -5.56 4.05
C GLY A 192 -6.46 -6.61 3.59
N TYR A 193 -6.71 -7.91 3.89
CA TYR A 193 -5.69 -8.94 3.69
C TYR A 193 -6.27 -10.33 3.45
N TYR A 194 -5.44 -11.15 2.79
CA TYR A 194 -5.56 -12.60 2.73
C TYR A 194 -4.29 -13.25 3.29
N GLY A 195 -4.45 -14.27 4.15
CA GLY A 195 -3.32 -15.08 4.66
C GLY A 195 -2.95 -16.22 3.72
N ASN A 196 -1.96 -17.05 4.10
CA ASN A 196 -1.54 -18.21 3.32
C ASN A 196 -2.64 -19.25 3.08
N HIS A 197 -3.72 -19.23 3.85
CA HIS A 197 -4.87 -20.13 3.64
C HIS A 197 -5.87 -19.60 2.61
N GLY A 198 -5.61 -18.46 1.95
CA GLY A 198 -6.49 -17.88 0.93
C GLY A 198 -7.86 -17.46 1.46
N ARG A 199 -7.97 -17.10 2.74
CA ARG A 199 -9.23 -16.62 3.34
C ARG A 199 -9.12 -15.15 3.70
N PRO A 200 -10.22 -14.36 3.53
CA PRO A 200 -10.25 -12.98 4.01
C PRO A 200 -9.90 -12.94 5.50
N VAL A 201 -9.07 -11.99 5.89
CA VAL A 201 -8.63 -11.83 7.29
C VAL A 201 -9.72 -11.15 8.11
N GLU A 202 -10.39 -10.17 7.53
CA GLU A 202 -11.38 -9.33 8.18
C GLU A 202 -12.82 -9.81 7.97
N GLY A 203 -13.73 -9.28 8.76
CA GLY A 203 -15.13 -9.65 8.77
C GLY A 203 -15.62 -10.01 10.17
N LYS A 204 -16.82 -10.59 10.28
CA LYS A 204 -17.33 -11.12 11.54
C LYS A 204 -17.25 -12.66 11.56
N ARG A 205 -16.56 -13.20 12.54
CA ARG A 205 -16.43 -14.66 12.75
C ARG A 205 -16.53 -14.97 14.24
N ASP A 206 -17.20 -16.06 14.59
CA ASP A 206 -17.32 -16.55 15.98
C ASP A 206 -17.77 -15.44 16.95
N ASN A 207 -18.73 -14.62 16.54
CA ASN A 207 -19.23 -13.43 17.25
C ASN A 207 -18.19 -12.32 17.52
N HIS A 208 -17.02 -12.37 16.88
CA HIS A 208 -16.01 -11.33 16.97
C HIS A 208 -15.86 -10.57 15.65
N VAL A 209 -15.79 -9.25 15.73
CA VAL A 209 -15.45 -8.39 14.61
C VAL A 209 -13.93 -8.39 14.44
N ARG A 210 -13.48 -8.67 13.22
CA ARG A 210 -12.09 -8.55 12.80
C ARG A 210 -11.99 -7.38 11.84
N MET A 211 -11.38 -6.33 12.30
CA MET A 211 -11.17 -5.10 11.54
C MET A 211 -9.75 -4.61 11.75
N MET A 212 -9.06 -4.27 10.68
CA MET A 212 -7.72 -3.66 10.69
C MET A 212 -7.81 -2.25 10.11
N LEU A 213 -7.17 -1.29 10.78
CA LEU A 213 -7.18 0.11 10.37
C LEU A 213 -6.44 0.32 9.03
N THR A 214 -5.38 -0.43 8.78
CA THR A 214 -4.50 -0.28 7.60
C THR A 214 -5.28 -0.36 6.28
N GLY A 215 -6.13 -1.38 6.12
CA GLY A 215 -6.97 -1.53 4.92
C GLY A 215 -7.89 -0.34 4.70
N GLN A 216 -8.45 0.19 5.78
CA GLN A 216 -9.37 1.33 5.73
C GLN A 216 -8.64 2.62 5.34
N VAL A 217 -7.48 2.86 5.94
CA VAL A 217 -6.66 4.05 5.64
C VAL A 217 -6.29 4.09 4.17
N PHE A 218 -5.75 3.00 3.63
CA PHE A 218 -5.33 2.98 2.22
C PHE A 218 -6.50 2.99 1.24
N SER A 219 -7.66 2.41 1.60
CA SER A 219 -8.85 2.49 0.74
C SER A 219 -9.40 3.92 0.63
N VAL A 220 -9.36 4.69 1.72
CA VAL A 220 -9.74 6.10 1.74
C VAL A 220 -8.70 6.96 1.00
N MET A 221 -7.41 6.80 1.33
CA MET A 221 -6.29 7.55 0.76
C MET A 221 -6.15 7.32 -0.75
N GLY A 222 -6.24 6.09 -1.22
CA GLY A 222 -6.16 5.72 -2.64
C GLY A 222 -7.43 6.06 -3.44
N ASN A 223 -8.41 6.72 -2.81
CA ASN A 223 -9.70 7.05 -3.41
C ASN A 223 -10.44 5.81 -3.98
N VAL A 224 -10.25 4.65 -3.31
CA VAL A 224 -10.98 3.41 -3.60
C VAL A 224 -12.33 3.43 -2.92
N ALA A 225 -12.41 3.73 -1.62
CA ALA A 225 -13.67 3.96 -0.94
C ALA A 225 -14.39 5.18 -1.54
N ASP A 226 -15.67 5.08 -1.87
CA ASP A 226 -16.49 6.25 -2.15
C ASP A 226 -16.89 6.99 -0.85
N ASP A 227 -17.63 8.09 -0.97
CA ASP A 227 -17.98 8.90 0.20
C ASP A 227 -18.91 8.16 1.17
N ALA A 228 -19.83 7.34 0.66
CA ALA A 228 -20.72 6.54 1.49
C ALA A 228 -19.95 5.43 2.21
N GLN A 229 -19.03 4.76 1.51
CA GLN A 229 -18.14 3.77 2.10
C GLN A 229 -17.17 4.41 3.11
N THR A 230 -16.63 5.59 2.80
CA THR A 230 -15.78 6.34 3.75
C THR A 230 -16.53 6.70 5.02
N ALA A 231 -17.76 7.18 4.92
CA ALA A 231 -18.61 7.45 6.09
C ALA A 231 -18.90 6.17 6.91
N ALA A 232 -19.13 5.04 6.24
CA ALA A 232 -19.34 3.75 6.91
C ALA A 232 -18.06 3.25 7.60
N ILE A 233 -16.89 3.41 6.96
CA ILE A 233 -15.57 3.11 7.54
C ILE A 233 -15.36 3.93 8.82
N ILE A 234 -15.63 5.23 8.78
CA ILE A 234 -15.51 6.11 9.95
C ILE A 234 -16.38 5.59 11.10
N LYS A 235 -17.64 5.29 10.82
CA LYS A 235 -18.56 4.74 11.82
C LYS A 235 -18.06 3.44 12.42
N SER A 236 -17.55 2.53 11.58
CA SER A 236 -17.02 1.24 12.01
C SER A 236 -15.71 1.40 12.82
N ALA A 237 -14.81 2.27 12.38
CA ALA A 237 -13.57 2.56 13.10
C ALA A 237 -13.84 3.21 14.47
N ASP A 238 -14.81 4.12 14.54
CA ASP A 238 -15.24 4.72 15.81
C ASP A 238 -15.81 3.68 16.77
N LEU A 239 -16.57 2.74 16.26
CA LEU A 239 -17.21 1.69 17.07
C LEU A 239 -16.21 0.62 17.53
N TYR A 240 -15.32 0.17 16.66
CA TYR A 240 -14.51 -1.02 16.89
C TYR A 240 -13.06 -0.74 17.25
N LEU A 241 -12.48 0.38 16.77
CA LEU A 241 -11.06 0.67 16.93
C LEU A 241 -10.76 1.86 17.84
N TYR A 242 -11.70 2.82 17.98
CA TYR A 242 -11.43 4.04 18.73
C TYR A 242 -11.43 3.82 20.24
N LYS A 243 -10.32 4.23 20.90
CA LYS A 243 -10.13 4.22 22.34
C LYS A 243 -9.43 5.51 22.76
N LYS A 244 -10.20 6.49 23.24
CA LYS A 244 -9.68 7.81 23.61
C LYS A 244 -8.59 7.72 24.68
N GLU A 245 -8.77 6.85 25.66
CA GLU A 245 -7.90 6.68 26.84
C GLU A 245 -6.50 6.14 26.53
N VAL A 246 -6.30 5.62 25.32
CA VAL A 246 -4.98 5.11 24.86
C VAL A 246 -4.46 5.82 23.62
N GLY A 247 -5.04 6.94 23.24
CA GLY A 247 -4.52 7.80 22.18
C GLY A 247 -5.28 7.76 20.85
N GLY A 248 -6.41 7.03 20.73
CA GLY A 248 -7.28 7.06 19.57
C GLY A 248 -7.53 5.72 18.91
N TYR A 249 -7.17 5.58 17.63
CA TYR A 249 -7.53 4.40 16.84
C TYR A 249 -6.49 3.29 16.97
N ARG A 250 -6.92 2.13 17.48
CA ARG A 250 -6.11 0.90 17.49
C ARG A 250 -5.88 0.39 16.08
N LEU A 251 -4.74 -0.28 15.88
CA LEU A 251 -4.38 -0.80 14.56
C LEU A 251 -5.31 -1.93 14.10
N ASN A 252 -5.81 -2.73 15.04
CA ASN A 252 -6.79 -3.78 14.77
C ASN A 252 -7.66 -4.06 16.01
N THR A 253 -8.80 -4.71 15.80
CA THR A 253 -9.60 -5.33 16.88
C THR A 253 -8.87 -6.55 17.43
N ASP A 254 -9.22 -6.97 18.64
CA ASP A 254 -8.70 -8.22 19.20
C ASP A 254 -9.32 -9.43 18.49
N PHE A 255 -8.52 -10.14 17.70
CA PHE A 255 -8.97 -11.30 16.92
C PHE A 255 -9.21 -12.55 17.75
N LYS A 256 -8.72 -12.59 19.00
CA LYS A 256 -8.81 -13.74 19.91
C LYS A 256 -8.19 -15.03 19.34
N GLU A 257 -7.24 -14.89 18.44
CA GLU A 257 -6.55 -16.03 17.82
C GLU A 257 -5.11 -15.66 17.43
N GLU A 258 -4.27 -16.66 17.37
CA GLU A 258 -2.90 -16.56 16.84
C GLU A 258 -2.94 -16.84 15.31
N LYS A 259 -2.74 -15.79 14.50
CA LYS A 259 -2.75 -15.92 13.03
C LYS A 259 -1.33 -15.91 12.45
N PHE A 260 -0.53 -16.89 12.80
CA PHE A 260 0.81 -17.01 12.25
C PHE A 260 0.85 -17.37 10.75
N ASP A 261 -0.30 -17.74 10.16
CA ASP A 261 -0.45 -17.84 8.72
C ASP A 261 -0.43 -16.47 8.02
N LEU A 262 -0.50 -15.37 8.79
CA LEU A 262 -0.45 -14.01 8.28
C LEU A 262 0.83 -13.28 8.72
N GLY A 263 1.17 -13.29 10.01
CA GLY A 263 2.35 -12.59 10.46
C GLY A 263 2.63 -12.69 11.97
N ARG A 264 3.88 -12.37 12.34
CA ARG A 264 4.36 -12.37 13.72
C ARG A 264 3.62 -11.37 14.63
N MET A 265 2.91 -10.38 14.07
CA MET A 265 2.15 -9.44 14.89
C MET A 265 1.20 -10.13 15.86
N PHE A 266 0.61 -11.25 15.47
CA PHE A 266 -0.32 -12.01 16.31
C PHE A 266 0.34 -12.79 17.45
N GLY A 267 1.67 -12.77 17.52
CA GLY A 267 2.44 -13.25 18.67
C GLY A 267 2.66 -12.18 19.76
N PHE A 268 2.35 -10.92 19.50
CA PHE A 268 2.35 -9.88 20.54
C PHE A 268 1.04 -9.88 21.32
N ALA A 269 1.12 -9.53 22.61
CA ALA A 269 -0.07 -9.32 23.42
C ALA A 269 -0.95 -8.23 22.77
N TYR A 270 -2.27 -8.38 22.85
CA TYR A 270 -3.17 -7.36 22.31
C TYR A 270 -3.01 -6.01 23.03
N GLY A 271 -2.82 -4.97 22.23
CA GLY A 271 -2.49 -3.63 22.68
C GLY A 271 -0.99 -3.31 22.64
N GLU A 272 -0.15 -4.27 22.20
CA GLU A 272 1.28 -4.08 22.03
C GLU A 272 1.67 -4.13 20.55
N LYS A 273 2.56 -3.22 20.15
CA LYS A 273 3.09 -3.12 18.79
C LYS A 273 1.97 -3.19 17.73
N GLU A 274 2.20 -3.93 16.66
CA GLU A 274 1.25 -4.02 15.56
C GLU A 274 -0.05 -4.76 15.92
N ASN A 275 -0.11 -5.45 17.08
CA ASN A 275 -1.32 -6.14 17.52
C ASN A 275 -2.19 -5.26 18.43
N GLY A 276 -2.93 -4.33 17.85
CA GLY A 276 -3.94 -3.54 18.54
C GLY A 276 -3.42 -2.36 19.37
N ALA A 277 -2.15 -1.99 19.29
CA ALA A 277 -1.67 -0.71 19.80
C ALA A 277 -2.23 0.45 18.95
N VAL A 278 -2.21 1.67 19.50
CA VAL A 278 -2.48 2.90 18.72
C VAL A 278 -1.17 3.27 18.00
N PHE A 279 -1.03 2.84 16.76
CA PHE A 279 0.15 3.13 15.95
C PHE A 279 0.06 4.56 15.41
N SER A 280 0.92 5.44 15.90
CA SER A 280 0.82 6.88 15.65
C SER A 280 0.91 7.21 14.16
N HIS A 281 1.82 6.56 13.42
CA HIS A 281 1.95 6.76 11.98
C HIS A 281 0.64 6.43 11.22
N MET A 282 0.04 5.26 11.48
CA MET A 282 -1.22 4.88 10.82
C MET A 282 -2.39 5.79 11.22
N THR A 283 -2.45 6.22 12.48
CA THR A 283 -3.48 7.17 12.93
C THR A 283 -3.34 8.52 12.22
N VAL A 284 -2.12 9.02 12.02
CA VAL A 284 -1.89 10.26 11.27
C VAL A 284 -2.22 10.09 9.79
N MET A 285 -1.86 8.97 9.19
CA MET A 285 -2.24 8.64 7.80
C MET A 285 -3.77 8.57 7.65
N TYR A 286 -4.48 8.01 8.64
CA TYR A 286 -5.94 8.00 8.66
C TYR A 286 -6.50 9.42 8.68
N ALA A 287 -6.02 10.26 9.57
CA ALA A 287 -6.43 11.66 9.64
C ALA A 287 -6.17 12.40 8.31
N ASN A 288 -4.98 12.23 7.75
CA ASN A 288 -4.61 12.84 6.46
C ASN A 288 -5.57 12.40 5.34
N ALA A 289 -5.84 11.10 5.23
CA ALA A 289 -6.78 10.56 4.25
C ALA A 289 -8.20 11.15 4.41
N LEU A 290 -8.67 11.29 5.65
CA LEU A 290 -9.98 11.89 5.94
C LEU A 290 -10.03 13.37 5.54
N TYR A 291 -8.98 14.14 5.82
CA TYR A 291 -8.88 15.54 5.38
C TYR A 291 -8.92 15.65 3.86
N GLN A 292 -8.14 14.83 3.14
CA GLN A 292 -8.13 14.81 1.66
C GLN A 292 -9.52 14.52 1.08
N ARG A 293 -10.35 13.76 1.79
CA ARG A 293 -11.71 13.40 1.37
C ARG A 293 -12.79 14.34 1.93
N GLY A 294 -12.42 15.43 2.60
CA GLY A 294 -13.35 16.44 3.15
C GLY A 294 -14.02 16.06 4.47
N PHE A 295 -13.64 14.94 5.10
CA PHE A 295 -14.11 14.54 6.43
C PHE A 295 -13.27 15.23 7.53
N VAL A 296 -13.31 16.55 7.53
CA VAL A 296 -12.43 17.42 8.32
C VAL A 296 -12.58 17.21 9.83
N LYS A 297 -13.82 17.05 10.32
CA LYS A 297 -14.09 16.87 11.77
C LYS A 297 -13.49 15.57 12.29
N GLU A 298 -13.63 14.52 11.54
CA GLU A 298 -13.15 13.18 11.86
C GLU A 298 -11.63 13.11 11.77
N GLY A 299 -11.05 13.74 10.74
CA GLY A 299 -9.61 13.91 10.60
C GLY A 299 -9.01 14.70 11.76
N TYR A 300 -9.63 15.82 12.12
CA TYR A 300 -9.21 16.60 13.28
C TYR A 300 -9.28 15.79 14.57
N ARG A 301 -10.37 15.06 14.81
CA ARG A 301 -10.51 14.20 15.99
C ARG A 301 -9.39 13.18 16.09
N ALA A 302 -9.04 12.52 14.99
CA ALA A 302 -7.96 11.53 14.96
C ALA A 302 -6.61 12.16 15.35
N LEU A 303 -6.24 13.29 14.74
CA LEU A 303 -5.01 14.03 15.08
C LEU A 303 -5.02 14.54 16.52
N TYR A 304 -6.12 15.15 16.93
CA TYR A 304 -6.19 15.80 18.23
C TYR A 304 -6.16 14.79 19.37
N THR A 305 -6.84 13.64 19.24
CA THR A 305 -6.78 12.59 20.27
C THR A 305 -5.37 12.03 20.44
N LEU A 306 -4.64 11.84 19.33
CA LEU A 306 -3.25 11.41 19.36
C LEU A 306 -2.37 12.45 20.07
N LEU A 307 -2.56 13.74 19.77
CA LEU A 307 -1.83 14.84 20.38
C LEU A 307 -2.15 14.94 21.89
N GLU A 308 -3.43 14.89 22.28
CA GLU A 308 -3.83 14.91 23.68
C GLU A 308 -3.12 13.81 24.47
N GLN A 309 -3.06 12.59 23.93
CA GLN A 309 -2.35 11.47 24.57
C GLN A 309 -0.85 11.73 24.67
N ALA A 310 -0.22 12.20 23.59
CA ALA A 310 1.21 12.52 23.58
C ALA A 310 1.56 13.60 24.61
N MET A 311 0.70 14.61 24.78
CA MET A 311 0.89 15.70 25.73
C MET A 311 0.52 15.34 27.18
N ASN A 312 -0.19 14.23 27.38
CA ASN A 312 -0.53 13.72 28.70
C ASN A 312 0.66 12.96 29.32
N THR A 313 1.72 13.70 29.61
CA THR A 313 3.01 13.12 30.05
C THR A 313 2.94 12.20 31.28
N PRO A 314 2.03 12.42 32.27
CA PRO A 314 1.88 11.50 33.39
C PRO A 314 1.43 10.08 32.99
N VAL A 315 0.71 9.96 31.87
CA VAL A 315 0.20 8.67 31.35
C VAL A 315 1.09 8.16 30.22
N SER A 316 1.33 9.01 29.23
CA SER A 316 2.11 8.63 28.04
C SER A 316 3.58 8.36 28.35
N LEU A 317 4.11 8.94 29.43
CA LEU A 317 5.52 8.89 29.80
C LEU A 317 6.46 9.39 28.68
N MET A 318 5.92 10.24 27.82
CA MET A 318 6.62 10.81 26.67
C MET A 318 6.95 12.28 26.90
N TYR A 319 8.17 12.69 26.56
CA TYR A 319 8.59 14.09 26.48
C TYR A 319 9.95 14.20 25.77
N PRO A 320 10.07 15.10 24.79
CA PRO A 320 9.00 15.64 23.96
C PRO A 320 8.74 14.70 22.76
N GLY A 321 7.52 14.69 22.23
CA GLY A 321 7.25 14.14 20.92
C GLY A 321 6.12 13.12 20.84
N ILE A 322 5.87 12.67 19.62
CA ILE A 322 4.90 11.62 19.30
C ILE A 322 5.67 10.30 19.22
N PRO A 323 5.29 9.26 19.99
CA PRO A 323 5.94 7.95 19.94
C PRO A 323 5.57 7.20 18.66
N GLU A 324 6.24 6.08 18.41
CA GLU A 324 5.85 5.16 17.35
C GLU A 324 4.44 4.61 17.59
N TYR A 325 4.15 4.17 18.83
CA TYR A 325 2.82 3.75 19.22
C TYR A 325 2.54 4.00 20.72
N PHE A 326 1.27 3.99 21.09
CA PHE A 326 0.81 3.87 22.46
C PHE A 326 0.32 2.46 22.73
N ASP A 327 0.77 1.86 23.84
CA ASP A 327 0.42 0.51 24.27
C ASP A 327 -1.01 0.40 24.86
N ALA A 328 -1.34 -0.76 25.42
CA ALA A 328 -2.64 -1.03 26.04
C ALA A 328 -2.98 -0.09 27.18
N ASP A 329 -1.98 0.46 27.88
CA ASP A 329 -2.13 1.40 28.99
C ASP A 329 -2.04 2.88 28.57
N GLY A 330 -1.85 3.15 27.27
CA GLY A 330 -1.64 4.50 26.74
C GLY A 330 -0.22 5.05 26.95
N LYS A 331 0.75 4.20 27.29
CA LYS A 331 2.15 4.57 27.40
C LYS A 331 2.81 4.62 26.05
N GLY A 332 3.54 5.69 25.76
CA GLY A 332 4.30 5.84 24.52
C GLY A 332 5.51 4.92 24.48
N LYS A 333 5.73 4.30 23.33
CA LYS A 333 6.86 3.40 23.06
C LYS A 333 7.66 3.92 21.86
N TYR A 334 8.98 3.70 21.90
CA TYR A 334 9.92 4.16 20.88
C TYR A 334 9.85 5.68 20.64
N PRO A 335 10.45 6.49 21.57
CA PRO A 335 10.36 7.97 21.56
C PRO A 335 11.37 8.65 20.62
N TYR A 336 11.75 8.03 19.53
CA TYR A 336 12.68 8.57 18.55
C TYR A 336 11.96 8.88 17.23
N LEU A 337 12.68 9.48 16.29
CA LEU A 337 12.15 9.87 14.99
C LEU A 337 11.50 8.67 14.28
N THR A 338 10.19 8.76 14.10
CA THR A 338 9.37 7.81 13.36
C THR A 338 8.65 8.50 12.21
N GLY A 339 8.06 7.73 11.30
CA GLY A 339 7.19 8.28 10.27
C GLY A 339 6.02 9.11 10.84
N ALA A 340 5.61 8.84 12.08
CA ALA A 340 4.51 9.54 12.74
C ALA A 340 4.72 11.06 12.83
N ALA A 341 5.90 11.51 13.28
CA ALA A 341 6.17 12.94 13.46
C ALA A 341 6.21 13.69 12.12
N SER A 342 6.87 13.13 11.10
CA SER A 342 6.96 13.74 9.77
C SER A 342 5.59 13.79 9.08
N TRP A 343 4.80 12.73 9.17
CA TRP A 343 3.44 12.72 8.64
C TRP A 343 2.51 13.68 9.39
N TYR A 344 2.68 13.82 10.72
CA TYR A 344 1.91 14.79 11.50
C TYR A 344 2.17 16.21 10.99
N MET A 345 3.45 16.60 10.87
CA MET A 345 3.84 17.91 10.34
C MET A 345 3.36 18.11 8.90
N MET A 346 3.53 17.10 8.03
CA MET A 346 3.05 17.15 6.66
C MET A 346 1.53 17.38 6.62
N THR A 347 0.77 16.66 7.43
CA THR A 347 -0.70 16.82 7.49
C THR A 347 -1.08 18.24 7.95
N MET A 348 -0.40 18.76 8.98
CA MET A 348 -0.64 20.14 9.44
C MET A 348 -0.39 21.18 8.35
N VAL A 349 0.66 21.00 7.54
CA VAL A 349 1.02 21.98 6.50
C VAL A 349 0.16 21.83 5.24
N THR A 350 -0.25 20.61 4.90
CA THR A 350 -0.92 20.36 3.61
C THR A 350 -2.44 20.27 3.70
N GLN A 351 -3.01 20.02 4.90
CA GLN A 351 -4.44 19.76 5.07
C GLN A 351 -5.13 20.76 5.99
N ILE A 352 -4.41 21.47 6.86
CA ILE A 352 -4.93 22.44 7.82
C ILE A 352 -4.37 23.82 7.54
#